data_a9713d1df65f97349c91d48d08667fc2
#
_entry.id   a9713d1df65f97349c91d48d08667fc2
#
_cell.length_a   1.000
_cell.length_b   1.000
_cell.length_c   1.000
_cell.angle_alpha   90.00
_cell.angle_beta   90.00
_cell.angle_gamma   90.00
#
_symmetry.space_group_name_H-M   'P 1'
#
loop_
_entity.id
_entity.type
_entity.pdbx_description
1 polymer ?
#
loop_
_entity_poly.entity_id
_entity_poly.type
_entity_poly.pdbx_seq_one_letter_code
_entity_poly.pdbx_strand_id
1 'polypeptide(L)'
;MAAAAYRAGDLLRDERYGVTHNYVGKRGIVHSEIMAPELIPAWVRDRERLWNRVEAAEFRKDSQLARVVEVGLPIELDAEERLALVREYIATEFVAQGMVADFCIRGQAHNPHAHIVLTLRGVTAEGFGPKQRNWNGKAVLHRWRAAWAECANDHLARAGHSVRIDHRTLEAQQIELMPGRRIGVARARRNDASLPEHLVERLAEQQRIARENGDTMLADPTVALRALTHQRPIFTEAELIQFLRSRTEDTNQFEAVLQAVKLCSELVSLAAGKDGTARFTSRDMVEAERSLVRRAVTMASRKGHSVPPERRGIEADAWRDAFDDLLGEGDIKTLVLADHDKSALLAAAHRAWAANGMTVEGTAPSRRAAQLLETSTGIKSRTLAEYESQWESGGELGRESVLVLDCAQGLGLKQLERLLAAADRGRAKAVLVAQAHKLGAMKVDSPFATVQRAINVEY
;
A
#
# COMPACT_ATOMS: atom_id res chain seq x y z
N MET A 1 -0.31 -22.71 22.78
CA MET A 1 0.12 -21.80 23.88
C MET A 1 1.54 -21.28 23.73
N ALA A 2 2.62 -22.10 23.64
CA ALA A 2 4.02 -21.66 23.56
C ALA A 2 4.29 -20.56 22.51
N ALA A 3 3.71 -20.70 21.32
CA ALA A 3 3.89 -19.73 20.24
C ALA A 3 3.24 -18.36 20.52
N ALA A 4 2.11 -18.32 21.20
CA ALA A 4 1.46 -17.08 21.61
C ALA A 4 2.29 -16.37 22.69
N ALA A 5 2.70 -17.10 23.75
CA ALA A 5 3.57 -16.58 24.79
C ALA A 5 4.89 -16.03 24.22
N TYR A 6 5.55 -16.78 23.32
CA TYR A 6 6.79 -16.37 22.69
C TYR A 6 6.65 -15.09 21.84
N ARG A 7 5.54 -14.93 21.11
CA ARG A 7 5.32 -13.76 20.27
C ARG A 7 5.00 -12.52 21.09
N ALA A 8 4.14 -12.68 22.09
CA ALA A 8 3.75 -11.59 22.96
C ALA A 8 4.82 -11.20 24.01
N GLY A 9 5.79 -12.07 24.29
CA GLY A 9 6.72 -11.90 25.41
C GLY A 9 6.05 -12.05 26.77
N ASP A 10 5.11 -12.97 26.87
CA ASP A 10 4.19 -13.12 27.98
C ASP A 10 4.41 -14.42 28.75
N LEU A 11 3.80 -14.53 29.92
CA LEU A 11 3.77 -15.76 30.74
C LEU A 11 2.36 -16.34 30.62
N LEU A 12 2.24 -17.49 29.93
CA LEU A 12 0.95 -18.14 29.67
C LEU A 12 0.98 -19.61 30.14
N ARG A 13 -0.09 -20.04 30.82
CA ARG A 13 -0.30 -21.40 31.24
C ARG A 13 -1.04 -22.18 30.14
N ASP A 14 -0.47 -23.30 29.74
CA ASP A 14 -1.08 -24.26 28.83
C ASP A 14 -1.90 -25.27 29.66
N GLU A 15 -3.23 -25.15 29.59
CA GLU A 15 -4.13 -26.01 30.37
C GLU A 15 -4.12 -27.45 29.85
N ARG A 16 -3.89 -27.65 28.55
CA ARG A 16 -3.89 -29.00 27.94
C ARG A 16 -2.72 -29.87 28.38
N TYR A 17 -1.54 -29.26 28.60
CA TYR A 17 -0.33 -29.96 28.98
C TYR A 17 0.12 -29.64 30.42
N GLY A 18 -0.55 -28.75 31.12
CA GLY A 18 -0.21 -28.33 32.48
C GLY A 18 1.13 -27.59 32.60
N VAL A 19 1.63 -27.02 31.48
CA VAL A 19 2.94 -26.38 31.41
C VAL A 19 2.76 -24.86 31.34
N THR A 20 3.65 -24.11 32.00
CA THR A 20 3.70 -22.65 31.92
C THR A 20 4.85 -22.23 31.02
N HIS A 21 4.52 -21.46 29.96
CA HIS A 21 5.48 -20.89 29.04
C HIS A 21 5.82 -19.46 29.46
N ASN A 22 7.08 -19.21 29.87
CA ASN A 22 7.55 -17.93 30.35
C ASN A 22 8.50 -17.28 29.33
N TYR A 23 8.07 -16.19 28.71
CA TYR A 23 8.87 -15.37 27.81
C TYR A 23 8.89 -13.88 28.23
N VAL A 24 8.53 -13.60 29.50
CA VAL A 24 8.64 -12.27 30.11
C VAL A 24 10.09 -11.80 30.03
N GLY A 25 10.33 -10.60 29.56
CA GLY A 25 11.70 -10.08 29.36
C GLY A 25 12.30 -10.39 27.98
N LYS A 26 11.59 -11.03 27.08
CA LYS A 26 12.04 -11.18 25.69
C LYS A 26 12.18 -9.82 25.03
N ARG A 27 13.40 -9.50 24.59
CA ARG A 27 13.73 -8.22 23.98
C ARG A 27 13.19 -8.09 22.56
N GLY A 28 12.96 -6.85 22.13
CA GLY A 28 12.58 -6.51 20.74
C GLY A 28 11.07 -6.51 20.46
N ILE A 29 10.21 -6.76 21.45
CA ILE A 29 8.77 -6.57 21.34
C ILE A 29 8.46 -5.14 21.77
N VAL A 30 7.89 -4.34 20.89
CA VAL A 30 7.52 -2.92 21.15
C VAL A 30 6.06 -2.78 21.49
N HIS A 31 5.21 -3.69 20.97
CA HIS A 31 3.77 -3.67 21.20
C HIS A 31 3.19 -5.06 21.08
N SER A 32 2.15 -5.33 21.87
CA SER A 32 1.39 -6.59 21.85
C SER A 32 -0.06 -6.32 22.23
N GLU A 33 -1.01 -6.78 21.40
CA GLU A 33 -2.44 -6.46 21.55
C GLU A 33 -3.32 -7.54 20.94
N ILE A 34 -4.55 -7.70 21.47
CA ILE A 34 -5.59 -8.51 20.87
C ILE A 34 -6.70 -7.60 20.34
N MET A 35 -6.95 -7.69 19.04
CA MET A 35 -8.07 -7.03 18.37
C MET A 35 -9.16 -8.05 18.03
N ALA A 36 -10.40 -7.67 18.24
CA ALA A 36 -11.55 -8.55 18.05
C ALA A 36 -12.83 -7.73 17.77
N PRO A 37 -13.89 -8.34 17.23
CA PRO A 37 -15.19 -7.70 17.06
C PRO A 37 -15.72 -7.08 18.36
N GLU A 38 -16.64 -6.14 18.24
CA GLU A 38 -17.14 -5.38 19.42
C GLU A 38 -17.96 -6.24 20.38
N LEU A 39 -18.90 -7.01 19.85
CA LEU A 39 -19.85 -7.81 20.65
C LEU A 39 -19.30 -9.22 20.88
N ILE A 40 -18.33 -9.36 21.79
CA ILE A 40 -17.67 -10.63 22.13
C ILE A 40 -17.53 -10.83 23.65
N PRO A 41 -17.41 -12.07 24.12
CA PRO A 41 -17.14 -12.35 25.52
C PRO A 41 -15.79 -11.78 25.98
N ALA A 42 -15.74 -11.30 27.24
CA ALA A 42 -14.55 -10.65 27.81
C ALA A 42 -13.27 -11.53 27.78
N TRP A 43 -13.43 -12.86 27.86
CA TRP A 43 -12.29 -13.81 27.82
C TRP A 43 -11.51 -13.79 26.51
N VAL A 44 -12.08 -13.27 25.43
CA VAL A 44 -11.41 -13.17 24.12
C VAL A 44 -10.27 -12.17 24.16
N ARG A 45 -10.32 -11.18 25.02
CA ARG A 45 -9.27 -10.16 25.21
C ARG A 45 -8.18 -10.60 26.20
N ASP A 46 -8.37 -11.74 26.86
CA ASP A 46 -7.39 -12.41 27.71
C ASP A 46 -6.63 -13.46 26.89
N ARG A 47 -5.34 -13.24 26.65
CA ARG A 47 -4.52 -14.06 25.75
C ARG A 47 -4.45 -15.52 26.21
N GLU A 48 -4.30 -15.77 27.51
CA GLU A 48 -4.25 -17.11 28.06
C GLU A 48 -5.58 -17.84 27.84
N ARG A 49 -6.68 -17.21 28.18
CA ARG A 49 -8.02 -17.79 28.02
C ARG A 49 -8.38 -17.99 26.56
N LEU A 50 -8.02 -17.02 25.69
CA LEU A 50 -8.27 -17.11 24.25
C LEU A 50 -7.60 -18.37 23.66
N TRP A 51 -6.30 -18.52 23.87
CA TRP A 51 -5.56 -19.59 23.21
C TRP A 51 -5.81 -20.96 23.83
N ASN A 52 -6.07 -21.07 25.14
CA ASN A 52 -6.52 -22.33 25.76
C ASN A 52 -7.88 -22.75 25.18
N ARG A 53 -8.82 -21.82 24.99
CA ARG A 53 -10.12 -22.14 24.39
C ARG A 53 -10.01 -22.48 22.90
N VAL A 54 -9.10 -21.84 22.14
CA VAL A 54 -8.81 -22.24 20.75
C VAL A 54 -8.31 -23.67 20.69
N GLU A 55 -7.39 -24.08 21.57
CA GLU A 55 -6.89 -25.45 21.64
C GLU A 55 -7.96 -26.44 22.07
N ALA A 56 -8.80 -26.09 23.03
CA ALA A 56 -9.91 -26.93 23.50
C ALA A 56 -11.01 -27.12 22.42
N ALA A 57 -11.22 -26.13 21.53
CA ALA A 57 -12.19 -26.23 20.44
C ALA A 57 -11.75 -27.16 19.29
N GLU A 58 -10.51 -27.64 19.28
CA GLU A 58 -9.94 -28.49 18.24
C GLU A 58 -9.64 -29.90 18.81
N PHE A 59 -10.48 -30.89 18.45
CA PHE A 59 -10.39 -32.25 18.98
C PHE A 59 -9.27 -33.09 18.35
N ARG A 60 -8.87 -32.82 17.11
CA ARG A 60 -7.85 -33.60 16.41
C ARG A 60 -6.46 -33.09 16.74
N LYS A 61 -5.49 -33.99 16.90
CA LYS A 61 -4.08 -33.66 17.17
C LYS A 61 -3.40 -32.89 16.05
N ASP A 62 -3.85 -33.12 14.80
CA ASP A 62 -3.34 -32.51 13.58
C ASP A 62 -4.14 -31.27 13.14
N SER A 63 -5.05 -30.79 13.98
CA SER A 63 -5.87 -29.61 13.66
C SER A 63 -5.01 -28.37 13.57
N GLN A 64 -5.21 -27.62 12.50
CA GLN A 64 -4.70 -26.25 12.43
C GLN A 64 -5.43 -25.38 13.47
N LEU A 65 -4.69 -24.83 14.42
CA LEU A 65 -5.22 -24.03 15.53
C LEU A 65 -5.37 -22.55 15.18
N ALA A 66 -4.39 -22.04 14.44
CA ALA A 66 -4.31 -20.61 14.09
C ALA A 66 -3.66 -20.43 12.73
N ARG A 67 -3.78 -19.23 12.20
CA ARG A 67 -3.00 -18.74 11.06
C ARG A 67 -2.06 -17.65 11.53
N VAL A 68 -0.83 -17.70 11.05
CA VAL A 68 0.15 -16.63 11.28
C VAL A 68 0.35 -15.86 10.00
N VAL A 69 0.18 -14.55 10.07
CA VAL A 69 0.52 -13.59 9.04
C VAL A 69 1.68 -12.75 9.55
N GLU A 70 2.76 -12.66 8.79
CA GLU A 70 3.91 -11.82 9.08
C GLU A 70 4.00 -10.73 8.02
N VAL A 71 4.03 -9.47 8.45
CA VAL A 71 4.13 -8.31 7.56
C VAL A 71 5.34 -7.47 7.94
N GLY A 72 6.16 -7.09 6.93
CA GLY A 72 7.23 -6.12 7.11
C GLY A 72 6.63 -4.72 7.22
N LEU A 73 7.14 -3.92 8.14
CA LEU A 73 6.69 -2.54 8.36
C LEU A 73 7.63 -1.57 7.67
N PRO A 74 7.11 -0.49 7.04
CA PRO A 74 7.94 0.55 6.46
C PRO A 74 8.87 1.18 7.53
N ILE A 75 10.15 1.29 7.20
CA ILE A 75 11.13 1.92 8.09
C ILE A 75 10.97 3.44 8.15
N GLU A 76 10.33 4.00 7.16
CA GLU A 76 10.02 5.41 7.00
C GLU A 76 8.98 5.90 8.01
N LEU A 77 8.07 5.04 8.44
CA LEU A 77 7.05 5.34 9.44
C LEU A 77 7.66 5.29 10.85
N ASP A 78 7.20 6.16 11.74
CA ASP A 78 7.55 6.09 13.15
C ASP A 78 6.83 4.95 13.90
N ALA A 79 7.02 4.84 15.21
CA ALA A 79 6.45 3.74 16.00
C ALA A 79 4.91 3.83 16.11
N GLU A 80 4.37 5.04 16.25
CA GLU A 80 2.93 5.28 16.36
C GLU A 80 2.23 5.07 15.02
N GLU A 81 2.83 5.56 13.94
CA GLU A 81 2.35 5.36 12.57
C GLU A 81 2.34 3.88 12.18
N ARG A 82 3.38 3.13 12.55
CA ARG A 82 3.42 1.66 12.34
C ARG A 82 2.33 0.94 13.13
N LEU A 83 2.08 1.34 14.36
CA LEU A 83 1.02 0.76 15.17
C LEU A 83 -0.36 1.07 14.57
N ALA A 84 -0.60 2.31 14.14
CA ALA A 84 -1.82 2.71 13.47
C ALA A 84 -2.06 1.93 12.17
N LEU A 85 -1.00 1.74 11.35
CA LEU A 85 -1.04 0.93 10.14
C LEU A 85 -1.46 -0.53 10.43
N VAL A 86 -0.82 -1.17 11.42
CA VAL A 86 -1.14 -2.57 11.77
C VAL A 86 -2.56 -2.71 12.29
N ARG A 87 -3.02 -1.78 13.15
CA ARG A 87 -4.39 -1.77 13.66
C ARG A 87 -5.41 -1.58 12.54
N GLU A 88 -5.17 -0.64 11.62
CA GLU A 88 -6.07 -0.39 10.49
C GLU A 88 -6.19 -1.63 9.60
N TYR A 89 -5.07 -2.25 9.23
CA TYR A 89 -5.04 -3.47 8.44
C TYR A 89 -5.77 -4.63 9.13
N ILE A 90 -5.52 -4.86 10.42
CA ILE A 90 -6.17 -5.91 11.20
C ILE A 90 -7.67 -5.68 11.31
N ALA A 91 -8.09 -4.45 11.61
CA ALA A 91 -9.50 -4.11 11.74
C ALA A 91 -10.27 -4.37 10.44
N THR A 92 -9.69 -3.95 9.30
CA THR A 92 -10.34 -4.02 7.99
C THR A 92 -10.38 -5.43 7.42
N GLU A 93 -9.25 -6.15 7.47
CA GLU A 93 -9.13 -7.43 6.75
C GLU A 93 -9.46 -8.66 7.61
N PHE A 94 -9.36 -8.57 8.93
CA PHE A 94 -9.54 -9.72 9.79
C PHE A 94 -10.71 -9.54 10.77
N VAL A 95 -10.72 -8.48 11.57
CA VAL A 95 -11.75 -8.26 12.58
C VAL A 95 -13.11 -8.04 11.95
N ALA A 96 -13.20 -7.28 10.87
CA ALA A 96 -14.44 -7.08 10.09
C ALA A 96 -15.02 -8.38 9.52
N GLN A 97 -14.19 -9.44 9.37
CA GLN A 97 -14.63 -10.77 8.95
C GLN A 97 -14.99 -11.69 10.13
N GLY A 98 -14.93 -11.19 11.35
CA GLY A 98 -15.22 -11.94 12.57
C GLY A 98 -14.04 -12.72 13.16
N MET A 99 -12.81 -12.50 12.66
CA MET A 99 -11.60 -13.09 13.24
C MET A 99 -11.16 -12.34 14.48
N VAL A 100 -10.53 -13.05 15.40
CA VAL A 100 -9.73 -12.45 16.48
C VAL A 100 -8.28 -12.46 16.05
N ALA A 101 -7.60 -11.35 16.22
CA ALA A 101 -6.20 -11.16 15.87
C ALA A 101 -5.39 -10.84 17.13
N ASP A 102 -4.48 -11.74 17.50
CA ASP A 102 -3.46 -11.51 18.52
C ASP A 102 -2.17 -11.12 17.80
N PHE A 103 -1.70 -9.88 17.96
CA PHE A 103 -0.55 -9.40 17.22
C PHE A 103 0.54 -8.81 18.12
N CYS A 104 1.76 -8.85 17.64
CA CYS A 104 2.88 -8.13 18.23
C CYS A 104 3.73 -7.46 17.16
N ILE A 105 4.27 -6.29 17.51
CA ILE A 105 5.21 -5.54 16.68
C ILE A 105 6.62 -5.73 17.24
N ARG A 106 7.57 -6.06 16.35
CA ARG A 106 8.98 -6.15 16.67
C ARG A 106 9.72 -4.95 16.11
N GLY A 107 10.37 -4.20 17.02
CA GLY A 107 11.11 -2.99 16.70
C GLY A 107 12.59 -3.27 16.40
N GLN A 108 12.89 -4.06 15.37
CA GLN A 108 14.27 -4.19 14.89
C GLN A 108 14.61 -3.00 13.98
N ALA A 109 15.71 -2.29 14.25
CA ALA A 109 16.06 -1.03 13.58
C ALA A 109 16.05 -1.12 12.03
N HIS A 110 16.44 -2.27 11.46
CA HIS A 110 16.51 -2.44 10.01
C HIS A 110 15.45 -3.40 9.43
N ASN A 111 14.59 -3.95 10.28
CA ASN A 111 13.55 -4.89 9.85
C ASN A 111 12.38 -4.89 10.84
N PRO A 112 11.69 -3.76 11.03
CA PRO A 112 10.48 -3.73 11.84
C PRO A 112 9.42 -4.61 11.17
N HIS A 113 8.72 -5.43 11.95
CA HIS A 113 7.69 -6.34 11.42
C HIS A 113 6.64 -6.68 12.47
N ALA A 114 5.45 -7.03 12.00
CA ALA A 114 4.36 -7.50 12.85
C ALA A 114 4.09 -8.99 12.60
N HIS A 115 3.89 -9.72 13.70
CA HIS A 115 3.33 -11.07 13.68
C HIS A 115 1.88 -11.00 14.13
N ILE A 116 0.97 -11.46 13.28
CA ILE A 116 -0.47 -11.46 13.51
C ILE A 116 -0.93 -12.90 13.56
N VAL A 117 -1.48 -13.33 14.69
CA VAL A 117 -2.01 -14.69 14.89
C VAL A 117 -3.53 -14.61 14.87
N LEU A 118 -4.16 -15.30 13.93
CA LEU A 118 -5.58 -15.22 13.65
C LEU A 118 -6.28 -16.50 14.10
N THR A 119 -7.47 -16.36 14.69
CA THR A 119 -8.37 -17.49 14.90
C THR A 119 -8.90 -18.03 13.58
N LEU A 120 -9.24 -19.33 13.54
CA LEU A 120 -9.84 -19.97 12.36
C LEU A 120 -11.36 -20.14 12.49
N ARG A 121 -11.91 -19.63 13.59
CA ARG A 121 -13.34 -19.58 13.89
C ARG A 121 -13.72 -18.13 14.16
N GLY A 122 -14.87 -17.72 13.66
CA GLY A 122 -15.47 -16.47 14.09
C GLY A 122 -15.87 -16.54 15.55
N VAL A 123 -15.85 -15.40 16.23
CA VAL A 123 -16.29 -15.30 17.63
C VAL A 123 -17.53 -14.45 17.69
N THR A 124 -18.55 -14.95 18.38
CA THR A 124 -19.82 -14.26 18.66
C THR A 124 -19.99 -14.08 20.16
N ALA A 125 -21.11 -13.50 20.59
CA ALA A 125 -21.47 -13.36 22.01
C ALA A 125 -21.54 -14.72 22.74
N GLU A 126 -21.90 -15.78 22.00
CA GLU A 126 -22.04 -17.17 22.52
C GLU A 126 -20.69 -17.91 22.56
N GLY A 127 -19.65 -17.41 21.90
CA GLY A 127 -18.33 -18.01 21.82
C GLY A 127 -17.86 -18.33 20.40
N PHE A 128 -17.08 -19.42 20.23
CA PHE A 128 -16.56 -19.83 18.92
C PHE A 128 -17.66 -20.41 18.04
N GLY A 129 -17.82 -19.86 16.85
CA GLY A 129 -18.61 -20.42 15.78
C GLY A 129 -17.92 -21.59 15.05
N PRO A 130 -18.49 -22.06 13.93
CA PRO A 130 -17.88 -23.11 13.10
C PRO A 130 -16.56 -22.64 12.48
N LYS A 131 -15.69 -23.62 12.18
CA LYS A 131 -14.40 -23.36 11.50
C LYS A 131 -14.63 -22.83 10.08
N GLN A 132 -14.06 -21.69 9.79
CA GLN A 132 -14.23 -20.99 8.51
C GLN A 132 -13.15 -21.43 7.51
N ARG A 133 -13.45 -22.48 6.74
CA ARG A 133 -12.49 -23.07 5.80
C ARG A 133 -12.19 -22.17 4.60
N ASN A 134 -13.14 -21.31 4.21
CA ASN A 134 -12.99 -20.31 3.14
C ASN A 134 -11.87 -19.31 3.41
N TRP A 135 -11.53 -19.03 4.68
CA TRP A 135 -10.40 -18.16 5.03
C TRP A 135 -9.02 -18.74 4.61
N ASN A 136 -8.97 -20.04 4.23
CA ASN A 136 -7.74 -20.70 3.79
C ASN A 136 -7.53 -20.66 2.26
N GLY A 137 -8.41 -20.04 1.51
CA GLY A 137 -8.33 -19.97 0.06
C GLY A 137 -7.16 -19.15 -0.46
N LYS A 138 -6.57 -19.54 -1.60
CA LYS A 138 -5.49 -18.78 -2.26
C LYS A 138 -5.93 -17.35 -2.62
N ALA A 139 -7.17 -17.17 -3.08
CA ALA A 139 -7.74 -15.86 -3.40
C ALA A 139 -7.76 -14.91 -2.18
N VAL A 140 -8.04 -15.45 -0.99
CA VAL A 140 -8.01 -14.68 0.27
C VAL A 140 -6.59 -14.20 0.58
N LEU A 141 -5.57 -15.05 0.37
CA LEU A 141 -4.18 -14.66 0.58
C LEU A 141 -3.75 -13.55 -0.41
N HIS A 142 -4.14 -13.64 -1.68
CA HIS A 142 -3.86 -12.59 -2.66
C HIS A 142 -4.54 -11.27 -2.26
N ARG A 143 -5.80 -11.32 -1.84
CA ARG A 143 -6.51 -10.15 -1.32
C ARG A 143 -5.80 -9.51 -0.13
N TRP A 144 -5.36 -10.31 0.86
CA TRP A 144 -4.65 -9.79 2.03
C TRP A 144 -3.32 -9.13 1.67
N ARG A 145 -2.59 -9.68 0.69
CA ARG A 145 -1.35 -9.05 0.20
C ARG A 145 -1.61 -7.72 -0.50
N ALA A 146 -2.65 -7.65 -1.34
CA ALA A 146 -3.06 -6.41 -1.99
C ALA A 146 -3.49 -5.37 -0.94
N ALA A 147 -4.37 -5.74 -0.02
CA ALA A 147 -4.84 -4.86 1.04
C ALA A 147 -3.71 -4.38 1.96
N TRP A 148 -2.70 -5.23 2.24
CA TRP A 148 -1.52 -4.79 2.98
C TRP A 148 -0.74 -3.69 2.24
N ALA A 149 -0.47 -3.89 0.95
CA ALA A 149 0.23 -2.90 0.14
C ALA A 149 -0.56 -1.59 0.04
N GLU A 150 -1.88 -1.66 -0.18
CA GLU A 150 -2.77 -0.50 -0.22
C GLU A 150 -2.75 0.27 1.10
N CYS A 151 -2.94 -0.43 2.24
CA CYS A 151 -2.94 0.18 3.57
C CYS A 151 -1.59 0.82 3.91
N ALA A 152 -0.49 0.11 3.65
CA ALA A 152 0.87 0.63 3.89
C ALA A 152 1.18 1.86 3.02
N ASN A 153 0.77 1.85 1.76
CA ASN A 153 0.95 2.98 0.85
C ASN A 153 0.13 4.21 1.24
N ASP A 154 -1.07 4.01 1.78
CA ASP A 154 -1.89 5.11 2.30
C ASP A 154 -1.23 5.74 3.54
N HIS A 155 -0.73 4.93 4.48
CA HIS A 155 0.01 5.45 5.64
C HIS A 155 1.31 6.15 5.24
N LEU A 156 2.09 5.60 4.30
CA LEU A 156 3.28 6.25 3.76
C LEU A 156 2.95 7.60 3.10
N ALA A 157 1.87 7.66 2.36
CA ALA A 157 1.42 8.90 1.73
C ALA A 157 0.98 9.95 2.77
N ARG A 158 0.21 9.52 3.79
CA ARG A 158 -0.21 10.40 4.91
C ARG A 158 1.00 10.98 5.65
N ALA A 159 2.06 10.19 5.84
CA ALA A 159 3.31 10.61 6.45
C ALA A 159 4.24 11.42 5.50
N GLY A 160 3.81 11.68 4.25
CA GLY A 160 4.57 12.47 3.27
C GLY A 160 5.71 11.72 2.57
N HIS A 161 5.72 10.38 2.63
CA HIS A 161 6.74 9.57 1.97
C HIS A 161 6.33 9.19 0.55
N SER A 162 7.28 9.28 -0.38
CA SER A 162 7.11 8.90 -1.79
C SER A 162 7.33 7.41 -2.06
N VAL A 163 7.86 6.67 -1.08
CA VAL A 163 8.10 5.22 -1.17
C VAL A 163 6.78 4.47 -1.28
N ARG A 164 6.73 3.44 -2.14
CA ARG A 164 5.53 2.60 -2.32
C ARG A 164 5.90 1.12 -2.29
N ILE A 165 4.98 0.32 -1.77
CA ILE A 165 5.04 -1.14 -1.73
C ILE A 165 4.13 -1.68 -2.83
N ASP A 166 4.60 -2.68 -3.57
CA ASP A 166 3.80 -3.42 -4.54
C ASP A 166 3.75 -4.91 -4.13
N HIS A 167 2.54 -5.46 -4.03
CA HIS A 167 2.31 -6.85 -3.63
C HIS A 167 2.47 -7.85 -4.77
N ARG A 168 2.49 -7.38 -6.02
CA ARG A 168 2.61 -8.20 -7.22
C ARG A 168 4.00 -8.83 -7.29
N THR A 169 4.14 -9.90 -8.06
CA THR A 169 5.45 -10.48 -8.36
C THR A 169 6.29 -9.50 -9.17
N LEU A 170 7.62 -9.62 -9.13
CA LEU A 170 8.52 -8.79 -9.94
C LEU A 170 8.21 -8.93 -11.44
N GLU A 171 7.87 -10.12 -11.91
CA GLU A 171 7.42 -10.38 -13.28
C GLU A 171 6.15 -9.57 -13.63
N ALA A 172 5.13 -9.58 -12.77
CA ALA A 172 3.91 -8.79 -12.97
C ALA A 172 4.16 -7.27 -12.87
N GLN A 173 5.25 -6.86 -12.23
CA GLN A 173 5.75 -5.49 -12.20
C GLN A 173 6.63 -5.15 -13.42
N GLN A 174 6.87 -6.10 -14.31
CA GLN A 174 7.79 -5.99 -15.45
C GLN A 174 9.24 -5.68 -15.03
N ILE A 175 9.66 -6.23 -13.89
CA ILE A 175 11.02 -6.12 -13.35
C ILE A 175 11.73 -7.46 -13.57
N GLU A 176 12.77 -7.44 -14.38
CA GLU A 176 13.55 -8.62 -14.81
C GLU A 176 14.57 -9.06 -13.76
N LEU A 177 14.18 -9.08 -12.49
CA LEU A 177 15.01 -9.56 -11.38
C LEU A 177 14.34 -10.75 -10.70
N MET A 178 15.15 -11.68 -10.23
CA MET A 178 14.66 -12.77 -9.40
C MET A 178 14.38 -12.31 -7.97
N PRO A 179 13.24 -12.73 -7.36
CA PRO A 179 12.91 -12.37 -5.99
C PRO A 179 13.86 -13.07 -5.01
N GLY A 180 14.47 -12.29 -4.12
CA GLY A 180 15.30 -12.83 -3.03
C GLY A 180 14.45 -13.65 -2.05
N ARG A 181 15.03 -14.76 -1.53
CA ARG A 181 14.40 -15.55 -0.47
C ARG A 181 14.84 -15.08 0.91
N ARG A 182 13.91 -14.98 1.86
CA ARG A 182 14.25 -14.71 3.27
C ARG A 182 15.04 -15.90 3.85
N ILE A 183 16.26 -15.61 4.28
CA ILE A 183 17.08 -16.53 5.07
C ILE A 183 16.95 -16.08 6.52
N GLY A 184 16.12 -16.73 7.33
CA GLY A 184 15.87 -16.37 8.73
C GLY A 184 17.14 -16.07 9.56
N VAL A 185 17.16 -16.38 10.84
CA VAL A 185 18.26 -16.08 11.80
C VAL A 185 19.66 -16.62 11.39
N ALA A 186 19.71 -17.56 10.42
CA ALA A 186 20.96 -18.13 9.89
C ALA A 186 21.91 -17.10 9.24
N ARG A 187 21.39 -15.92 8.84
CA ARG A 187 22.24 -14.84 8.25
C ARG A 187 23.28 -14.30 9.27
N ALA A 188 23.01 -14.43 10.55
CA ALA A 188 23.92 -13.95 11.61
C ALA A 188 25.13 -14.89 11.87
N ARG A 189 25.11 -16.13 11.34
CA ARG A 189 26.12 -17.16 11.63
C ARG A 189 26.80 -17.71 10.35
N ARG A 190 27.15 -16.83 9.44
CA ARG A 190 27.76 -17.21 8.14
C ARG A 190 29.04 -18.04 8.23
N ASN A 191 29.69 -18.08 9.39
CA ASN A 191 30.95 -18.79 9.63
C ASN A 191 30.81 -20.00 10.58
N ASP A 192 29.58 -20.47 10.84
CA ASP A 192 29.37 -21.61 11.72
C ASP A 192 29.30 -22.90 10.88
N ALA A 193 30.32 -23.75 11.04
CA ALA A 193 30.44 -25.06 10.35
C ALA A 193 29.31 -26.06 10.73
N SER A 194 28.42 -25.68 11.65
CA SER A 194 27.33 -26.51 12.17
C SER A 194 25.93 -26.15 11.60
N LEU A 195 25.86 -25.45 10.47
CA LEU A 195 24.57 -25.08 9.88
C LEU A 195 23.83 -26.32 9.36
N PRO A 196 22.53 -26.48 9.66
CA PRO A 196 21.71 -27.52 9.08
C PRO A 196 21.72 -27.47 7.55
N GLU A 197 21.75 -28.63 6.89
CA GLU A 197 21.84 -28.78 5.42
C GLU A 197 20.84 -27.90 4.65
N HIS A 198 19.56 -27.87 5.10
CA HIS A 198 18.52 -27.04 4.49
C HIS A 198 18.79 -25.52 4.56
N LEU A 199 19.64 -25.06 5.48
CA LEU A 199 20.06 -23.66 5.56
C LEU A 199 21.24 -23.38 4.64
N VAL A 200 22.13 -24.37 4.47
CA VAL A 200 23.24 -24.30 3.50
C VAL A 200 22.67 -24.20 2.07
N GLU A 201 21.69 -25.05 1.72
CA GLU A 201 21.00 -24.99 0.43
C GLU A 201 20.32 -23.63 0.18
N ARG A 202 19.64 -23.10 1.21
CA ARG A 202 19.00 -21.77 1.10
C ARG A 202 20.00 -20.64 0.91
N LEU A 203 21.17 -20.73 1.54
CA LEU A 203 22.25 -19.76 1.37
C LEU A 203 22.83 -19.82 -0.05
N ALA A 204 23.09 -21.04 -0.54
CA ALA A 204 23.56 -21.26 -1.90
C ALA A 204 22.56 -20.74 -2.95
N GLU A 205 21.26 -21.01 -2.75
CA GLU A 205 20.21 -20.49 -3.64
C GLU A 205 20.13 -18.96 -3.60
N GLN A 206 20.29 -18.35 -2.44
CA GLN A 206 20.32 -16.88 -2.33
C GLN A 206 21.54 -16.27 -3.04
N GLN A 207 22.70 -16.92 -2.96
CA GLN A 207 23.90 -16.49 -3.67
C GLN A 207 23.72 -16.61 -5.18
N ARG A 208 23.13 -17.73 -5.66
CA ARG A 208 22.81 -17.93 -7.07
C ARG A 208 21.88 -16.83 -7.58
N ILE A 209 20.78 -16.52 -6.85
CA ILE A 209 19.86 -15.45 -7.20
C ILE A 209 20.57 -14.09 -7.23
N ALA A 210 21.44 -13.81 -6.27
CA ALA A 210 22.19 -12.56 -6.23
C ALA A 210 23.13 -12.41 -7.42
N ARG A 211 23.83 -13.50 -7.81
CA ARG A 211 24.70 -13.56 -9.01
C ARG A 211 23.88 -13.27 -10.27
N GLU A 212 22.79 -14.02 -10.50
CA GLU A 212 21.94 -13.86 -11.69
C GLU A 212 21.36 -12.45 -11.79
N ASN A 213 20.92 -11.87 -10.67
CA ASN A 213 20.45 -10.49 -10.64
C ASN A 213 21.57 -9.50 -10.96
N GLY A 214 22.78 -9.74 -10.43
CA GLY A 214 23.95 -8.93 -10.71
C GLY A 214 24.33 -8.97 -12.20
N ASP A 215 24.33 -10.16 -12.80
CA ASP A 215 24.61 -10.34 -14.22
C ASP A 215 23.56 -9.67 -15.10
N THR A 216 22.27 -9.77 -14.74
CA THR A 216 21.18 -9.09 -15.44
C THR A 216 21.34 -7.56 -15.39
N MET A 217 21.66 -7.00 -14.21
CA MET A 217 21.86 -5.56 -14.05
C MET A 217 23.16 -5.07 -14.70
N LEU A 218 24.17 -5.93 -14.85
CA LEU A 218 25.41 -5.60 -15.57
C LEU A 218 25.18 -5.57 -17.08
N ALA A 219 24.39 -6.51 -17.60
CA ALA A 219 24.01 -6.58 -19.01
C ALA A 219 23.08 -5.42 -19.42
N ASP A 220 22.11 -5.07 -18.56
CA ASP A 220 21.20 -3.92 -18.73
C ASP A 220 21.05 -3.14 -17.42
N PRO A 221 21.83 -2.04 -17.22
CA PRO A 221 21.72 -1.22 -16.03
C PRO A 221 20.37 -0.55 -15.83
N THR A 222 19.54 -0.45 -16.88
CA THR A 222 18.19 0.14 -16.78
C THR A 222 17.24 -0.72 -15.92
N VAL A 223 17.51 -2.03 -15.82
CA VAL A 223 16.77 -2.95 -14.94
C VAL A 223 16.89 -2.52 -13.48
N ALA A 224 18.12 -2.14 -13.05
CA ALA A 224 18.32 -1.63 -11.69
C ALA A 224 17.57 -0.32 -11.46
N LEU A 225 17.60 0.61 -12.41
CA LEU A 225 16.88 1.89 -12.34
C LEU A 225 15.37 1.68 -12.30
N ARG A 226 14.82 0.83 -13.18
CA ARG A 226 13.39 0.49 -13.19
C ARG A 226 12.94 -0.12 -11.87
N ALA A 227 13.69 -1.09 -11.35
CA ALA A 227 13.37 -1.75 -10.09
C ALA A 227 13.44 -0.79 -8.88
N LEU A 228 14.41 0.11 -8.85
CA LEU A 228 14.55 1.09 -7.77
C LEU A 228 13.49 2.18 -7.87
N THR A 229 13.26 2.75 -9.06
CA THR A 229 12.28 3.82 -9.25
C THR A 229 10.84 3.35 -9.18
N HIS A 230 10.57 2.06 -9.33
CA HIS A 230 9.24 1.49 -9.07
C HIS A 230 8.79 1.71 -7.62
N GLN A 231 9.71 1.59 -6.67
CA GLN A 231 9.45 1.78 -5.24
C GLN A 231 9.76 3.21 -4.76
N ARG A 232 10.82 3.82 -5.31
CA ARG A 232 11.35 5.15 -4.92
C ARG A 232 11.57 6.01 -6.16
N PRO A 233 10.59 6.84 -6.55
CA PRO A 233 10.72 7.67 -7.75
C PRO A 233 11.98 8.55 -7.77
N ILE A 234 12.40 9.02 -6.60
CA ILE A 234 13.64 9.76 -6.37
C ILE A 234 14.43 9.02 -5.31
N PHE A 235 15.73 8.81 -5.56
CA PHE A 235 16.61 8.09 -4.65
C PHE A 235 17.97 8.77 -4.50
N THR A 236 18.66 8.45 -3.42
CA THR A 236 20.02 8.90 -3.11
C THR A 236 21.05 7.85 -3.54
N GLU A 237 22.33 8.24 -3.57
CA GLU A 237 23.42 7.29 -3.83
C GLU A 237 23.49 6.18 -2.77
N ALA A 238 23.21 6.50 -1.51
CA ALA A 238 23.18 5.51 -0.43
C ALA A 238 22.09 4.46 -0.64
N GLU A 239 20.92 4.87 -1.11
CA GLU A 239 19.80 3.96 -1.43
C GLU A 239 20.12 3.09 -2.65
N LEU A 240 20.77 3.64 -3.67
CA LEU A 240 21.26 2.88 -4.80
C LEU A 240 22.27 1.80 -4.35
N ILE A 241 23.26 2.18 -3.55
CA ILE A 241 24.26 1.26 -2.99
C ILE A 241 23.59 0.14 -2.19
N GLN A 242 22.66 0.48 -1.32
CA GLN A 242 21.92 -0.49 -0.51
C GLN A 242 21.10 -1.45 -1.38
N PHE A 243 20.45 -0.93 -2.41
CA PHE A 243 19.68 -1.73 -3.37
C PHE A 243 20.58 -2.73 -4.11
N LEU A 244 21.70 -2.28 -4.65
CA LEU A 244 22.62 -3.12 -5.41
C LEU A 244 23.31 -4.18 -4.54
N ARG A 245 23.81 -3.80 -3.35
CA ARG A 245 24.46 -4.74 -2.41
C ARG A 245 23.54 -5.92 -1.99
N SER A 246 22.27 -5.71 -1.96
CA SER A 246 21.29 -6.77 -1.61
C SER A 246 21.02 -7.73 -2.77
N ARG A 247 21.49 -7.43 -4.00
CA ARG A 247 21.18 -8.11 -5.26
C ARG A 247 22.39 -8.52 -6.07
N THR A 248 23.58 -8.37 -5.52
CA THR A 248 24.86 -8.82 -6.11
C THR A 248 25.50 -9.85 -5.21
N GLU A 249 26.29 -10.75 -5.80
CA GLU A 249 26.91 -11.89 -5.10
C GLU A 249 28.06 -11.45 -4.19
N ASP A 250 28.96 -10.63 -4.75
CA ASP A 250 30.20 -10.21 -4.10
C ASP A 250 30.53 -8.72 -4.36
N THR A 251 31.67 -8.28 -3.81
CA THR A 251 32.11 -6.89 -3.92
C THR A 251 32.50 -6.53 -5.37
N ASN A 252 33.11 -7.45 -6.12
CA ASN A 252 33.54 -7.18 -7.48
C ASN A 252 32.36 -6.98 -8.43
N GLN A 253 31.35 -7.88 -8.35
CA GLN A 253 30.12 -7.75 -9.12
C GLN A 253 29.35 -6.49 -8.71
N PHE A 254 29.29 -6.19 -7.42
CA PHE A 254 28.67 -4.95 -6.93
C PHE A 254 29.32 -3.70 -7.51
N GLU A 255 30.65 -3.60 -7.48
CA GLU A 255 31.37 -2.44 -8.02
C GLU A 255 31.18 -2.30 -9.53
N ALA A 256 31.23 -3.42 -10.28
CA ALA A 256 30.98 -3.41 -11.72
C ALA A 256 29.55 -2.91 -12.05
N VAL A 257 28.52 -3.43 -11.36
CA VAL A 257 27.13 -2.99 -11.56
C VAL A 257 26.94 -1.53 -11.16
N LEU A 258 27.53 -1.10 -10.04
CA LEU A 258 27.44 0.30 -9.59
C LEU A 258 28.03 1.27 -10.62
N GLN A 259 29.19 0.93 -11.22
CA GLN A 259 29.78 1.73 -12.28
C GLN A 259 28.93 1.73 -13.54
N ALA A 260 28.40 0.58 -13.95
CA ALA A 260 27.50 0.48 -15.10
C ALA A 260 26.24 1.35 -14.93
N VAL A 261 25.62 1.32 -13.75
CA VAL A 261 24.45 2.15 -13.44
C VAL A 261 24.80 3.65 -13.42
N LYS A 262 25.96 4.03 -12.84
CA LYS A 262 26.41 5.43 -12.80
C LYS A 262 26.73 5.99 -14.19
N LEU A 263 27.16 5.17 -15.13
CA LEU A 263 27.46 5.55 -16.51
C LEU A 263 26.24 5.45 -17.44
N CYS A 264 25.13 4.89 -16.94
CA CYS A 264 23.92 4.71 -17.74
C CYS A 264 23.29 6.07 -18.10
N SER A 265 23.01 6.28 -19.40
CA SER A 265 22.36 7.50 -19.91
C SER A 265 20.94 7.71 -19.37
N GLU A 266 20.31 6.64 -18.86
CA GLU A 266 18.97 6.68 -18.26
C GLU A 266 18.97 7.16 -16.80
N LEU A 267 20.15 7.25 -16.17
CA LEU A 267 20.29 7.86 -14.84
C LEU A 267 20.26 9.39 -14.96
N VAL A 268 19.32 10.01 -14.29
CA VAL A 268 19.16 11.47 -14.30
C VAL A 268 19.51 12.03 -12.92
N SER A 269 20.48 12.94 -12.88
CA SER A 269 20.80 13.70 -11.67
C SER A 269 19.80 14.84 -11.48
N LEU A 270 19.28 14.97 -10.26
CA LEU A 270 18.38 16.04 -9.86
C LEU A 270 19.13 17.08 -9.01
N ALA A 271 18.52 18.25 -8.77
CA ALA A 271 19.02 19.20 -7.82
C ALA A 271 19.23 18.53 -6.44
N ALA A 272 20.34 18.87 -5.77
CA ALA A 272 20.63 18.35 -4.45
C ALA A 272 19.50 18.65 -3.46
N GLY A 273 19.29 17.76 -2.49
CA GLY A 273 18.38 17.98 -1.41
C GLY A 273 18.76 19.20 -0.55
N LYS A 274 17.85 19.64 0.32
CA LYS A 274 18.12 20.75 1.26
C LYS A 274 19.31 20.46 2.20
N ASP A 275 19.62 19.19 2.38
CA ASP A 275 20.74 18.64 3.16
C ASP A 275 22.04 18.49 2.35
N GLY A 276 22.04 18.94 1.09
CA GLY A 276 23.16 18.78 0.16
C GLY A 276 23.31 17.39 -0.45
N THR A 277 22.42 16.44 -0.14
CA THR A 277 22.50 15.07 -0.65
C THR A 277 22.16 15.01 -2.13
N ALA A 278 23.01 14.39 -2.94
CA ALA A 278 22.75 14.14 -4.36
C ALA A 278 21.53 13.24 -4.52
N ARG A 279 20.63 13.63 -5.42
CA ARG A 279 19.39 12.91 -5.72
C ARG A 279 19.34 12.51 -7.19
N PHE A 280 18.79 11.36 -7.44
CA PHE A 280 18.71 10.74 -8.76
C PHE A 280 17.29 10.24 -9.05
N THR A 281 17.01 10.11 -10.34
CA THR A 281 15.82 9.45 -10.86
C THR A 281 16.16 8.75 -12.19
N SER A 282 15.19 8.10 -12.83
CA SER A 282 15.36 7.58 -14.19
C SER A 282 14.73 8.51 -15.23
N ARG A 283 15.22 8.45 -16.47
CA ARG A 283 14.65 9.18 -17.62
C ARG A 283 13.17 8.81 -17.82
N ASP A 284 12.82 7.53 -17.66
CA ASP A 284 11.44 7.03 -17.70
C ASP A 284 10.52 7.75 -16.69
N MET A 285 11.01 8.05 -15.48
CA MET A 285 10.25 8.82 -14.50
C MET A 285 10.07 10.29 -14.92
N VAL A 286 11.10 10.89 -15.50
CA VAL A 286 11.01 12.29 -16.03
C VAL A 286 10.03 12.35 -17.20
N GLU A 287 10.03 11.36 -18.07
CA GLU A 287 9.10 11.28 -19.20
C GLU A 287 7.67 11.05 -18.74
N ALA A 288 7.47 10.19 -17.73
CA ALA A 288 6.16 9.98 -17.12
C ALA A 288 5.60 11.26 -16.49
N GLU A 289 6.43 12.06 -15.81
CA GLU A 289 6.01 13.35 -15.25
C GLU A 289 5.66 14.36 -16.34
N ARG A 290 6.47 14.45 -17.40
CA ARG A 290 6.18 15.31 -18.55
C ARG A 290 4.89 14.89 -19.27
N SER A 291 4.65 13.58 -19.41
CA SER A 291 3.43 13.03 -19.99
C SER A 291 2.22 13.40 -19.13
N LEU A 292 2.33 13.22 -17.80
CA LEU A 292 1.28 13.59 -16.84
C LEU A 292 0.89 15.06 -16.97
N VAL A 293 1.87 15.97 -16.96
CA VAL A 293 1.65 17.43 -17.06
C VAL A 293 0.99 17.79 -18.39
N ARG A 294 1.55 17.33 -19.52
CA ARG A 294 0.97 17.62 -20.86
C ARG A 294 -0.48 17.17 -20.96
N ARG A 295 -0.76 15.97 -20.46
CA ARG A 295 -2.11 15.40 -20.47
C ARG A 295 -3.06 16.20 -19.60
N ALA A 296 -2.65 16.56 -18.39
CA ALA A 296 -3.45 17.37 -17.49
C ALA A 296 -3.81 18.73 -18.10
N VAL A 297 -2.85 19.44 -18.68
CA VAL A 297 -3.08 20.72 -19.38
C VAL A 297 -4.03 20.55 -20.57
N THR A 298 -3.83 19.50 -21.38
CA THR A 298 -4.72 19.20 -22.52
C THR A 298 -6.14 18.91 -22.07
N MET A 299 -6.32 18.11 -21.00
CA MET A 299 -7.65 17.79 -20.46
C MET A 299 -8.32 19.03 -19.84
N ALA A 300 -7.55 19.89 -19.16
CA ALA A 300 -8.08 21.12 -18.55
C ALA A 300 -8.61 22.11 -19.61
N SER A 301 -7.99 22.19 -20.78
CA SER A 301 -8.38 23.11 -21.87
C SER A 301 -9.61 22.64 -22.67
N ARG A 302 -10.14 21.44 -22.42
CA ARG A 302 -11.30 20.93 -23.18
C ARG A 302 -12.61 21.55 -22.70
N LYS A 303 -13.52 21.77 -23.64
CA LYS A 303 -14.88 22.26 -23.37
C LYS A 303 -15.90 21.11 -23.32
N GLY A 304 -15.61 20.14 -22.48
CA GLY A 304 -16.48 18.99 -22.26
C GLY A 304 -17.03 18.98 -20.84
N HIS A 305 -18.02 18.13 -20.57
CA HIS A 305 -18.54 17.80 -19.23
C HIS A 305 -19.01 19.01 -18.38
N SER A 306 -19.33 20.14 -19.01
CA SER A 306 -19.92 21.28 -18.31
C SER A 306 -21.39 21.04 -18.07
N VAL A 307 -21.85 21.24 -16.83
CA VAL A 307 -23.27 21.29 -16.49
C VAL A 307 -23.71 22.72 -16.54
N PRO A 308 -24.75 23.08 -17.35
CA PRO A 308 -25.25 24.45 -17.43
C PRO A 308 -25.69 24.97 -16.05
N PRO A 309 -25.43 26.25 -15.70
CA PRO A 309 -25.73 26.80 -14.38
C PRO A 309 -27.17 26.57 -13.92
N GLU A 310 -28.13 26.68 -14.82
CA GLU A 310 -29.56 26.47 -14.58
C GLU A 310 -29.91 25.00 -14.21
N ARG A 311 -29.02 24.05 -14.48
CA ARG A 311 -29.19 22.62 -14.20
C ARG A 311 -28.35 22.12 -13.03
N ARG A 312 -27.56 22.99 -12.38
CA ARG A 312 -26.66 22.59 -11.27
C ARG A 312 -27.35 22.34 -9.96
N GLY A 313 -28.56 22.90 -9.76
CA GLY A 313 -29.27 22.88 -8.48
C GLY A 313 -28.82 24.03 -7.56
N ILE A 314 -29.50 24.15 -6.43
CA ILE A 314 -29.19 25.16 -5.40
C ILE A 314 -28.41 24.43 -4.29
N GLU A 315 -27.17 24.85 -4.06
CA GLU A 315 -26.32 24.24 -3.03
C GLU A 315 -25.82 25.30 -2.03
N ALA A 316 -25.26 24.84 -0.90
CA ALA A 316 -24.84 25.71 0.19
C ALA A 316 -23.76 26.74 -0.26
N ASP A 317 -23.88 27.97 0.25
CA ASP A 317 -22.96 29.06 -0.13
C ASP A 317 -21.50 28.78 0.26
N ALA A 318 -21.28 27.97 1.33
CA ALA A 318 -19.96 27.71 1.86
C ALA A 318 -18.96 27.05 0.88
N TRP A 319 -19.44 26.34 -0.15
CA TRP A 319 -18.61 25.65 -1.15
C TRP A 319 -19.11 25.81 -2.58
N ARG A 320 -19.92 26.87 -2.82
CA ARG A 320 -20.52 27.20 -4.13
C ARG A 320 -19.46 27.32 -5.23
N ASP A 321 -18.37 28.06 -4.99
CA ASP A 321 -17.32 28.27 -5.98
C ASP A 321 -16.66 26.94 -6.38
N ALA A 322 -16.38 26.06 -5.41
CA ALA A 322 -15.82 24.73 -5.66
C ALA A 322 -16.81 23.83 -6.42
N PHE A 323 -18.10 23.93 -6.13
CA PHE A 323 -19.16 23.21 -6.81
C PHE A 323 -19.28 23.66 -8.28
N ASP A 324 -19.30 24.97 -8.51
CA ASP A 324 -19.38 25.56 -9.85
C ASP A 324 -18.14 25.25 -10.68
N ASP A 325 -16.95 25.23 -10.07
CA ASP A 325 -15.72 24.81 -10.74
C ASP A 325 -15.76 23.33 -11.13
N LEU A 326 -16.18 22.44 -10.24
CA LEU A 326 -16.30 21.00 -10.55
C LEU A 326 -17.24 20.73 -11.72
N LEU A 327 -18.37 21.45 -11.78
CA LEU A 327 -19.39 21.31 -12.82
C LEU A 327 -19.08 22.13 -14.07
N GLY A 328 -18.03 22.94 -14.05
CA GLY A 328 -17.57 23.78 -15.14
C GLY A 328 -16.85 23.02 -16.25
N GLU A 329 -16.35 23.77 -17.23
CA GLU A 329 -15.56 23.26 -18.34
C GLU A 329 -14.26 22.58 -17.86
N GLY A 330 -13.66 21.77 -18.71
CA GLY A 330 -12.45 21.01 -18.47
C GLY A 330 -12.72 19.55 -18.10
N ASP A 331 -11.94 18.67 -18.74
CA ASP A 331 -12.00 17.22 -18.49
C ASP A 331 -11.14 16.80 -17.29
N ILE A 332 -10.50 17.72 -16.60
CA ILE A 332 -9.80 17.48 -15.34
C ILE A 332 -10.07 18.60 -14.34
N LYS A 333 -10.31 18.22 -13.10
CA LYS A 333 -10.46 19.12 -11.95
C LYS A 333 -9.68 18.61 -10.75
N THR A 334 -9.16 19.54 -9.94
CA THR A 334 -8.53 19.22 -8.66
C THR A 334 -9.30 19.87 -7.52
N LEU A 335 -9.55 19.10 -6.45
CA LEU A 335 -10.30 19.56 -5.30
C LEU A 335 -9.50 19.29 -4.01
N VAL A 336 -9.40 20.30 -3.17
CA VAL A 336 -8.72 20.21 -1.85
C VAL A 336 -9.66 20.74 -0.79
N LEU A 337 -10.22 19.86 0.04
CA LEU A 337 -11.18 20.19 1.09
C LEU A 337 -10.96 19.40 2.38
N ALA A 338 -11.60 19.85 3.47
CA ALA A 338 -11.76 19.05 4.68
C ALA A 338 -12.75 17.89 4.45
N ASP A 339 -12.65 16.81 5.23
CA ASP A 339 -13.40 15.57 4.95
C ASP A 339 -14.92 15.73 4.96
N HIS A 340 -15.47 16.52 5.89
CA HIS A 340 -16.92 16.70 5.99
C HIS A 340 -17.50 17.51 4.83
N ASP A 341 -16.79 18.56 4.37
CA ASP A 341 -17.22 19.39 3.24
C ASP A 341 -17.10 18.63 1.93
N LYS A 342 -16.04 17.81 1.80
CA LYS A 342 -15.77 16.96 0.64
C LYS A 342 -16.94 16.04 0.31
N SER A 343 -17.46 15.32 1.30
CA SER A 343 -18.53 14.33 1.09
C SER A 343 -19.84 14.99 0.63
N ALA A 344 -20.22 16.11 1.23
CA ALA A 344 -21.41 16.85 0.86
C ALA A 344 -21.30 17.42 -0.56
N LEU A 345 -20.17 18.04 -0.89
CA LEU A 345 -19.90 18.60 -2.20
C LEU A 345 -19.90 17.52 -3.30
N LEU A 346 -19.22 16.40 -3.09
CA LEU A 346 -19.16 15.32 -4.06
C LEU A 346 -20.53 14.65 -4.26
N ALA A 347 -21.33 14.49 -3.20
CA ALA A 347 -22.69 13.96 -3.32
C ALA A 347 -23.60 14.90 -4.12
N ALA A 348 -23.45 16.23 -3.96
CA ALA A 348 -24.17 17.22 -4.73
C ALA A 348 -23.74 17.22 -6.21
N ALA A 349 -22.43 17.21 -6.47
CA ALA A 349 -21.89 17.13 -7.82
C ALA A 349 -22.30 15.82 -8.53
N HIS A 350 -22.33 14.69 -7.80
CA HIS A 350 -22.84 13.43 -8.34
C HIS A 350 -24.28 13.56 -8.82
N ARG A 351 -25.17 14.14 -8.01
CA ARG A 351 -26.57 14.35 -8.41
C ARG A 351 -26.70 15.22 -9.65
N ALA A 352 -25.91 16.32 -9.73
CA ALA A 352 -25.91 17.22 -10.85
C ALA A 352 -25.41 16.56 -12.14
N TRP A 353 -24.30 15.79 -12.10
CA TRP A 353 -23.80 15.04 -13.25
C TRP A 353 -24.80 13.97 -13.70
N ALA A 354 -25.34 13.17 -12.78
CA ALA A 354 -26.31 12.12 -13.09
C ALA A 354 -27.60 12.69 -13.71
N ALA A 355 -28.11 13.81 -13.20
CA ALA A 355 -29.26 14.51 -13.76
C ALA A 355 -29.03 15.04 -15.19
N ASN A 356 -27.76 15.20 -15.60
CA ASN A 356 -27.37 15.61 -16.94
C ASN A 356 -26.86 14.44 -17.81
N GLY A 357 -27.18 13.19 -17.43
CA GLY A 357 -26.91 11.99 -18.23
C GLY A 357 -25.49 11.46 -18.13
N MET A 358 -24.67 11.96 -17.20
CA MET A 358 -23.31 11.48 -17.01
C MET A 358 -23.28 10.29 -16.06
N THR A 359 -22.42 9.31 -16.34
CA THR A 359 -22.13 8.18 -15.47
C THR A 359 -20.98 8.55 -14.54
N VAL A 360 -21.26 8.55 -13.23
CA VAL A 360 -20.24 8.92 -12.23
C VAL A 360 -19.73 7.66 -11.54
N GLU A 361 -18.42 7.47 -11.57
CA GLU A 361 -17.73 6.36 -10.93
C GLU A 361 -16.64 6.89 -10.00
N GLY A 362 -16.45 6.20 -8.86
CA GLY A 362 -15.46 6.57 -7.86
C GLY A 362 -14.29 5.60 -7.83
N THR A 363 -13.11 6.12 -7.54
CA THR A 363 -11.94 5.29 -7.25
C THR A 363 -11.11 5.87 -6.12
N ALA A 364 -10.37 5.00 -5.43
CA ALA A 364 -9.44 5.39 -4.38
C ALA A 364 -8.25 4.42 -4.31
N PRO A 365 -7.12 4.82 -3.67
CA PRO A 365 -5.95 3.95 -3.53
C PRO A 365 -6.19 2.69 -2.69
N SER A 366 -7.15 2.71 -1.77
CA SER A 366 -7.45 1.59 -0.89
C SER A 366 -8.95 1.25 -0.89
N ARG A 367 -9.26 -0.02 -0.59
CA ARG A 367 -10.64 -0.50 -0.48
C ARG A 367 -11.45 0.26 0.55
N ARG A 368 -10.85 0.59 1.70
CA ARG A 368 -11.51 1.39 2.74
C ARG A 368 -11.86 2.78 2.24
N ALA A 369 -10.92 3.45 1.56
CA ALA A 369 -11.19 4.77 1.00
C ALA A 369 -12.29 4.74 -0.07
N ALA A 370 -12.29 3.70 -0.94
CA ALA A 370 -13.35 3.49 -1.92
C ALA A 370 -14.72 3.27 -1.26
N GLN A 371 -14.80 2.42 -0.22
CA GLN A 371 -16.04 2.20 0.54
C GLN A 371 -16.54 3.48 1.25
N LEU A 372 -15.62 4.27 1.84
CA LEU A 372 -15.99 5.54 2.45
C LEU A 372 -16.51 6.54 1.43
N LEU A 373 -15.87 6.63 0.26
CA LEU A 373 -16.36 7.46 -0.84
C LEU A 373 -17.77 7.04 -1.25
N GLU A 374 -18.01 5.75 -1.46
CA GLU A 374 -19.33 5.23 -1.85
C GLU A 374 -20.39 5.49 -0.78
N THR A 375 -20.10 5.17 0.47
CA THR A 375 -21.10 5.33 1.56
C THR A 375 -21.41 6.78 1.89
N SER A 376 -20.44 7.70 1.73
CA SER A 376 -20.62 9.11 2.05
C SER A 376 -21.18 9.95 0.90
N THR A 377 -21.03 9.52 -0.36
CA THR A 377 -21.40 10.32 -1.53
C THR A 377 -22.44 9.65 -2.43
N GLY A 378 -22.67 8.34 -2.27
CA GLY A 378 -23.48 7.53 -3.18
C GLY A 378 -22.81 7.23 -4.52
N ILE A 379 -21.57 7.65 -4.74
CA ILE A 379 -20.81 7.35 -5.97
C ILE A 379 -20.31 5.91 -5.89
N LYS A 380 -20.75 5.06 -6.82
CA LYS A 380 -20.28 3.66 -6.89
C LYS A 380 -18.76 3.63 -7.07
N SER A 381 -18.05 3.01 -6.12
CA SER A 381 -16.60 3.16 -6.02
C SER A 381 -15.86 1.82 -5.96
N ARG A 382 -14.66 1.78 -6.57
CA ARG A 382 -13.75 0.63 -6.55
C ARG A 382 -12.33 1.11 -6.26
N THR A 383 -11.42 0.18 -5.97
CA THR A 383 -9.99 0.51 -5.89
C THR A 383 -9.42 0.82 -7.26
N LEU A 384 -8.35 1.61 -7.31
CA LEU A 384 -7.65 1.88 -8.56
C LEU A 384 -7.12 0.59 -9.21
N ALA A 385 -6.65 -0.38 -8.42
CA ALA A 385 -6.18 -1.66 -8.92
C ALA A 385 -7.29 -2.47 -9.64
N GLU A 386 -8.53 -2.41 -9.13
CA GLU A 386 -9.69 -3.04 -9.77
C GLU A 386 -10.02 -2.37 -11.12
N TYR A 387 -9.89 -1.04 -11.22
CA TYR A 387 -10.03 -0.32 -12.49
C TYR A 387 -8.91 -0.62 -13.46
N GLU A 388 -7.65 -0.62 -13.01
CA GLU A 388 -6.50 -0.97 -13.86
C GLU A 388 -6.68 -2.36 -14.48
N SER A 389 -7.13 -3.36 -13.71
CA SER A 389 -7.43 -4.70 -14.21
C SER A 389 -8.58 -4.72 -15.22
N GLN A 390 -9.60 -3.88 -15.02
CA GLN A 390 -10.70 -3.74 -15.98
C GLN A 390 -10.22 -3.12 -17.30
N TRP A 391 -9.37 -2.08 -17.24
CA TRP A 391 -8.81 -1.43 -18.44
C TRP A 391 -7.87 -2.37 -19.21
N GLU A 392 -7.07 -3.19 -18.52
CA GLU A 392 -6.24 -4.23 -19.12
C GLU A 392 -7.09 -5.30 -19.84
N SER A 393 -8.31 -5.54 -19.35
CA SER A 393 -9.27 -6.48 -19.95
C SER A 393 -10.12 -5.87 -21.08
N GLY A 394 -9.82 -4.62 -21.50
CA GLY A 394 -10.52 -3.93 -22.59
C GLY A 394 -11.72 -3.08 -22.14
N GLY A 395 -11.95 -2.92 -20.83
CA GLY A 395 -12.91 -1.93 -20.32
C GLY A 395 -12.41 -0.52 -20.55
N GLU A 396 -13.27 0.38 -20.96
CA GLU A 396 -12.92 1.79 -21.21
C GLU A 396 -13.88 2.74 -20.50
N LEU A 397 -13.36 3.89 -20.10
CA LEU A 397 -14.20 5.02 -19.71
C LEU A 397 -14.80 5.65 -20.96
N GLY A 398 -16.08 6.00 -20.90
CA GLY A 398 -16.77 6.65 -22.02
C GLY A 398 -16.74 8.17 -21.91
N ARG A 399 -17.15 8.84 -23.00
CA ARG A 399 -17.22 10.32 -23.06
C ARG A 399 -18.20 10.93 -22.06
N GLU A 400 -19.19 10.18 -21.61
CA GLU A 400 -20.16 10.63 -20.60
C GLU A 400 -19.78 10.19 -19.19
N SER A 401 -18.53 9.69 -19.01
CA SER A 401 -18.05 9.24 -17.72
C SER A 401 -17.36 10.36 -16.96
N VAL A 402 -17.64 10.42 -15.66
CA VAL A 402 -16.92 11.24 -14.66
C VAL A 402 -16.27 10.30 -13.67
N LEU A 403 -14.93 10.27 -13.63
CA LEU A 403 -14.17 9.46 -12.69
C LEU A 403 -13.69 10.34 -11.53
N VAL A 404 -14.18 10.06 -10.32
CA VAL A 404 -13.78 10.75 -9.10
C VAL A 404 -12.71 9.93 -8.39
N LEU A 405 -11.48 10.43 -8.32
CA LEU A 405 -10.39 9.83 -7.55
C LEU A 405 -10.29 10.49 -6.18
N ASP A 406 -10.67 9.78 -5.13
CA ASP A 406 -10.44 10.23 -3.73
C ASP A 406 -9.03 9.87 -3.26
N CYS A 407 -8.49 10.64 -2.32
CA CYS A 407 -7.14 10.46 -1.79
C CYS A 407 -6.05 10.50 -2.88
N ALA A 408 -6.22 11.35 -3.90
CA ALA A 408 -5.31 11.46 -5.04
C ALA A 408 -3.84 11.73 -4.64
N GLN A 409 -3.63 12.39 -3.50
CA GLN A 409 -2.31 12.62 -2.91
C GLN A 409 -1.56 11.31 -2.57
N GLY A 410 -2.27 10.20 -2.41
CA GLY A 410 -1.69 8.88 -2.11
C GLY A 410 -1.08 8.16 -3.31
N LEU A 411 -1.38 8.60 -4.54
CA LEU A 411 -0.93 7.92 -5.74
C LEU A 411 0.53 8.25 -6.09
N GLY A 412 1.24 7.23 -6.58
CA GLY A 412 2.54 7.41 -7.23
C GLY A 412 2.39 7.98 -8.64
N LEU A 413 3.49 8.52 -9.18
CA LEU A 413 3.53 9.18 -10.49
C LEU A 413 2.96 8.30 -11.62
N LYS A 414 3.44 7.06 -11.75
CA LYS A 414 2.98 6.14 -12.80
C LYS A 414 1.53 5.72 -12.64
N GLN A 415 1.02 5.65 -11.41
CA GLN A 415 -0.39 5.33 -11.18
C GLN A 415 -1.30 6.47 -11.60
N LEU A 416 -0.95 7.71 -11.23
CA LEU A 416 -1.73 8.90 -11.63
C LEU A 416 -1.66 9.13 -13.15
N GLU A 417 -0.49 8.90 -13.77
CA GLU A 417 -0.31 8.99 -15.23
C GLU A 417 -1.19 7.97 -15.96
N ARG A 418 -1.22 6.70 -15.52
CA ARG A 418 -2.09 5.67 -16.12
C ARG A 418 -3.57 5.99 -15.98
N LEU A 419 -4.00 6.50 -14.80
CA LEU A 419 -5.38 6.92 -14.59
C LEU A 419 -5.77 8.05 -15.54
N LEU A 420 -4.97 9.12 -15.63
CA LEU A 420 -5.23 10.21 -16.55
C LEU A 420 -5.15 9.77 -18.00
N ALA A 421 -4.26 8.82 -18.34
CA ALA A 421 -4.20 8.25 -19.68
C ALA A 421 -5.48 7.49 -20.05
N ALA A 422 -6.07 6.74 -19.11
CA ALA A 422 -7.34 6.06 -19.33
C ALA A 422 -8.51 7.05 -19.49
N ALA A 423 -8.60 8.05 -18.62
CA ALA A 423 -9.61 9.10 -18.71
C ALA A 423 -9.50 9.91 -20.04
N ASP A 424 -8.28 10.26 -20.43
CA ASP A 424 -8.00 10.99 -21.68
C ASP A 424 -8.38 10.20 -22.94
N ARG A 425 -8.04 8.89 -23.00
CA ARG A 425 -8.44 8.01 -24.11
C ARG A 425 -9.96 7.93 -24.25
N GLY A 426 -10.67 7.75 -23.13
CA GLY A 426 -12.12 7.67 -23.07
C GLY A 426 -12.82 9.02 -23.23
N ARG A 427 -12.08 10.13 -23.32
CA ARG A 427 -12.64 11.48 -23.26
C ARG A 427 -13.52 11.71 -22.02
N ALA A 428 -13.20 11.05 -20.92
CA ALA A 428 -13.89 11.15 -19.65
C ALA A 428 -13.37 12.33 -18.83
N LYS A 429 -14.21 12.83 -17.93
CA LYS A 429 -13.79 13.82 -16.93
C LYS A 429 -13.12 13.12 -15.74
N ALA A 430 -11.97 13.61 -15.29
CA ALA A 430 -11.27 13.17 -14.08
C ALA A 430 -11.36 14.25 -13.00
N VAL A 431 -11.82 13.89 -11.80
CA VAL A 431 -11.86 14.74 -10.63
C VAL A 431 -10.91 14.19 -9.58
N LEU A 432 -9.81 14.89 -9.35
CA LEU A 432 -8.77 14.50 -8.39
C LEU A 432 -9.02 15.17 -7.04
N VAL A 433 -9.32 14.41 -6.02
CA VAL A 433 -9.69 14.90 -4.69
C VAL A 433 -8.58 14.62 -3.68
N ALA A 434 -8.11 15.64 -2.99
CA ALA A 434 -7.13 15.53 -1.92
C ALA A 434 -7.66 16.14 -0.60
N GLN A 435 -7.13 15.66 0.52
CA GLN A 435 -7.53 16.11 1.85
C GLN A 435 -6.62 17.24 2.33
N ALA A 436 -7.20 18.38 2.74
CA ALA A 436 -6.46 19.59 3.11
C ALA A 436 -5.45 19.36 4.26
N HIS A 437 -5.84 18.61 5.31
CA HIS A 437 -4.97 18.33 6.45
C HIS A 437 -3.77 17.42 6.11
N LYS A 438 -3.87 16.64 5.03
CA LYS A 438 -2.80 15.76 4.55
C LYS A 438 -1.85 16.48 3.58
N LEU A 439 -2.26 17.61 3.01
CA LEU A 439 -1.40 18.40 2.12
C LEU A 439 -0.28 19.14 2.85
N GLY A 440 -0.48 19.53 4.13
CA GLY A 440 0.57 20.16 4.94
C GLY A 440 1.79 19.26 5.20
N ALA A 441 1.59 17.94 5.21
CA ALA A 441 2.65 16.94 5.33
C ALA A 441 3.25 16.53 3.97
N MET A 442 2.58 16.88 2.86
CA MET A 442 3.04 16.52 1.52
C MET A 442 4.21 17.40 1.08
N LYS A 443 5.27 16.77 0.62
CA LYS A 443 6.34 17.46 -0.08
C LYS A 443 5.76 18.15 -1.32
N VAL A 444 6.25 19.33 -1.63
CA VAL A 444 5.90 20.17 -2.78
C VAL A 444 5.95 19.42 -4.13
N ASP A 445 6.61 18.27 -4.16
CA ASP A 445 6.90 17.45 -5.34
C ASP A 445 5.97 16.22 -5.49
N SER A 446 4.75 16.21 -4.92
CA SER A 446 3.82 15.10 -5.15
C SER A 446 3.22 15.17 -6.56
N PRO A 447 2.91 14.03 -7.23
CA PRO A 447 2.29 14.01 -8.56
C PRO A 447 0.97 14.78 -8.60
N PHE A 448 0.16 14.71 -7.53
CA PHE A 448 -1.07 15.52 -7.41
C PHE A 448 -0.78 17.01 -7.41
N ALA A 449 0.20 17.48 -6.62
CA ALA A 449 0.57 18.89 -6.57
C ALA A 449 1.16 19.37 -7.91
N THR A 450 1.87 18.50 -8.63
CA THR A 450 2.38 18.79 -9.98
C THR A 450 1.22 19.02 -10.95
N VAL A 451 0.20 18.15 -10.95
CA VAL A 451 -1.01 18.31 -11.76
C VAL A 451 -1.75 19.58 -11.37
N GLN A 452 -1.99 19.81 -10.08
CA GLN A 452 -2.70 20.98 -9.58
C GLN A 452 -2.03 22.30 -10.03
N ARG A 453 -0.71 22.36 -9.90
CA ARG A 453 0.05 23.53 -10.39
C ARG A 453 -0.07 23.71 -11.89
N ALA A 454 0.01 22.61 -12.66
CA ALA A 454 -0.02 22.67 -14.11
C ALA A 454 -1.36 23.15 -14.68
N ILE A 455 -2.49 22.82 -14.02
CA ILE A 455 -3.83 23.24 -14.49
C ILE A 455 -4.28 24.58 -13.93
N ASN A 456 -3.68 25.07 -12.83
CA ASN A 456 -4.02 26.35 -12.18
C ASN A 456 -3.09 27.49 -12.60
N VAL A 457 -2.18 27.27 -13.56
CA VAL A 457 -1.43 28.37 -14.18
C VAL A 457 -2.40 29.12 -15.11
N GLU A 458 -2.87 30.26 -14.64
CA GLU A 458 -3.54 31.22 -15.52
C GLU A 458 -2.53 31.69 -16.61
N TYR A 459 -2.84 31.43 -17.88
CA TYR A 459 -2.12 31.97 -19.04
C TYR A 459 -2.65 33.35 -19.37
#